data_4355dfc4bf75053eaf2af483788c382a
#
_entry.id   4355dfc4bf75053eaf2af483788c382a
#
_cell.length_a   1.000
_cell.length_b   1.000
_cell.length_c   1.000
_cell.angle_alpha   90.00
_cell.angle_beta   90.00
_cell.angle_gamma   90.00
#
_symmetry.space_group_name_H-M   'P 1'
#
loop_
_entity.id
_entity.type
_entity.pdbx_description
1 polymer ?
#
loop_
_entity_poly.entity_id
_entity_poly.type
_entity_poly.pdbx_seq_one_letter_code
_entity_poly.pdbx_strand_id
1 'polypeptide(L)'
;MSSIYEQDLGKNAANFTPQTPLDFLSHAERVYPQKAAVVHGDLSYSYTEFAARCRRLASALKAHGVGLGDTVSVMAPNVPALLEAHYAVPMLGGVLNALNYRLDAATIAFILNHAQSKVLITDTEFSPVIKDALAQLGRDIVVVDIDDPLGAGGERLGAVDYEGFLQTFGDPDFNDWSVPDDEWQALALNYTSGTTGNPKGVVYHHRGAYVNALGNALVFGLNVRSVYLWTLPMFHCNGWTYTWAVTA
;
A
#
# COMPACT_ATOMS: atom_id res chain seq x y z
N MET A 1 32.80 -28.62 -11.13
CA MET A 1 33.47 -28.32 -9.86
C MET A 1 32.83 -27.02 -9.40
N SER A 2 32.25 -26.97 -8.20
CA SER A 2 31.78 -25.71 -7.57
C SER A 2 33.00 -24.82 -7.31
N SER A 3 32.81 -23.51 -7.49
CA SER A 3 33.84 -22.53 -7.19
C SER A 3 34.18 -22.57 -5.68
N ILE A 4 35.42 -22.28 -5.32
CA ILE A 4 35.83 -22.18 -3.91
C ILE A 4 35.04 -21.06 -3.20
N TYR A 5 34.47 -20.10 -3.94
CA TYR A 5 33.64 -19.02 -3.45
C TYR A 5 32.15 -19.41 -3.28
N GLU A 6 31.80 -20.68 -3.50
CA GLU A 6 30.45 -21.24 -3.34
C GLU A 6 30.41 -22.34 -2.26
N GLN A 7 31.59 -22.68 -1.67
CA GLN A 7 31.68 -23.69 -0.63
C GLN A 7 31.40 -23.04 0.74
N ASP A 8 30.51 -23.67 1.51
CA ASP A 8 30.12 -23.23 2.87
C ASP A 8 29.57 -21.81 2.97
N LEU A 9 29.07 -21.23 1.84
CA LEU A 9 28.52 -19.88 1.75
C LEU A 9 27.02 -19.89 1.48
N GLY A 10 26.32 -20.94 1.86
CA GLY A 10 24.85 -21.02 1.73
C GLY A 10 24.12 -19.93 2.51
N LYS A 11 22.98 -19.48 1.97
CA LYS A 11 22.10 -18.54 2.63
C LYS A 11 21.51 -19.18 3.89
N ASN A 12 21.50 -18.43 5.00
CA ASN A 12 20.87 -18.81 6.25
C ASN A 12 20.37 -17.57 7.00
N ALA A 13 19.63 -17.75 8.08
CA ALA A 13 19.01 -16.65 8.84
C ALA A 13 20.01 -15.63 9.42
N ALA A 14 21.30 -15.98 9.52
CA ALA A 14 22.31 -15.05 10.05
C ALA A 14 22.95 -14.17 8.96
N ASN A 15 22.89 -14.57 7.70
CA ASN A 15 23.59 -13.88 6.62
C ASN A 15 22.68 -13.44 5.46
N PHE A 16 21.39 -13.77 5.50
CA PHE A 16 20.45 -13.44 4.43
C PHE A 16 19.04 -13.14 4.97
N THR A 17 18.46 -12.07 4.49
CA THR A 17 17.02 -11.77 4.56
C THR A 17 16.57 -11.18 3.23
N PRO A 18 15.37 -11.52 2.72
CA PRO A 18 14.82 -10.87 1.55
C PRO A 18 14.63 -9.37 1.77
N GLN A 19 14.92 -8.57 0.76
CA GLN A 19 14.74 -7.12 0.83
C GLN A 19 13.29 -6.74 0.62
N THR A 20 12.72 -5.98 1.55
CA THR A 20 11.35 -5.50 1.49
C THR A 20 11.20 -4.11 2.10
N PRO A 21 10.38 -3.20 1.54
CA PRO A 21 10.09 -1.91 2.18
C PRO A 21 9.43 -2.02 3.56
N LEU A 22 8.91 -3.18 3.94
CA LEU A 22 8.34 -3.43 5.27
C LEU A 22 9.40 -3.28 6.38
N ASP A 23 10.66 -3.57 6.06
CA ASP A 23 11.79 -3.40 6.99
C ASP A 23 11.98 -1.93 7.41
N PHE A 24 11.67 -0.99 6.52
CA PHE A 24 11.78 0.44 6.83
C PHE A 24 10.80 0.83 7.93
N LEU A 25 9.54 0.36 7.86
CA LEU A 25 8.55 0.63 8.89
C LEU A 25 8.93 -0.02 10.22
N SER A 26 9.37 -1.27 10.20
CA SER A 26 9.81 -1.99 11.40
C SER A 26 11.03 -1.31 12.05
N HIS A 27 11.95 -0.79 11.22
CA HIS A 27 13.10 -0.02 11.70
C HIS A 27 12.66 1.30 12.32
N ALA A 28 11.83 2.07 11.62
CA ALA A 28 11.36 3.39 12.07
C ALA A 28 10.55 3.29 13.38
N GLU A 29 9.65 2.31 13.49
CA GLU A 29 8.90 2.06 14.73
C GLU A 29 9.82 1.75 15.91
N ARG A 30 10.84 0.92 15.70
CA ARG A 30 11.76 0.52 16.77
C ARG A 30 12.72 1.63 17.19
N VAL A 31 13.24 2.41 16.23
CA VAL A 31 14.33 3.39 16.48
C VAL A 31 13.76 4.79 16.75
N TYR A 32 12.63 5.12 16.14
CA TYR A 32 12.01 6.46 16.23
C TYR A 32 10.53 6.41 16.65
N PRO A 33 10.14 5.62 17.68
CA PRO A 33 8.75 5.32 18.02
C PRO A 33 7.87 6.58 18.18
N GLN A 34 8.42 7.64 18.79
CA GLN A 34 7.68 8.86 19.11
C GLN A 34 7.81 9.97 18.05
N LYS A 35 8.62 9.74 17.01
CA LYS A 35 8.75 10.72 15.94
C LYS A 35 7.46 10.75 15.10
N ALA A 36 7.02 11.95 14.70
CA ALA A 36 5.90 12.09 13.78
C ALA A 36 6.22 11.40 12.45
N ALA A 37 5.39 10.42 12.08
CA ALA A 37 5.44 9.70 10.83
C ALA A 37 4.53 10.32 9.78
N VAL A 38 3.33 10.74 10.18
CA VAL A 38 2.29 11.30 9.31
C VAL A 38 1.68 12.53 9.97
N VAL A 39 1.48 13.58 9.18
CA VAL A 39 0.69 14.75 9.55
C VAL A 39 -0.31 15.04 8.45
N HIS A 40 -1.60 15.12 8.78
CA HIS A 40 -2.69 15.37 7.84
C HIS A 40 -3.73 16.31 8.51
N GLY A 41 -3.68 17.58 8.16
CA GLY A 41 -4.45 18.60 8.90
C GLY A 41 -4.07 18.61 10.38
N ASP A 42 -5.08 18.42 11.24
CA ASP A 42 -4.91 18.35 12.69
C ASP A 42 -4.51 16.95 13.20
N LEU A 43 -4.54 15.93 12.31
CA LEU A 43 -4.11 14.57 12.64
C LEU A 43 -2.58 14.49 12.60
N SER A 44 -2.01 13.84 13.61
CA SER A 44 -0.59 13.50 13.64
C SER A 44 -0.42 12.12 14.22
N TYR A 45 0.31 11.27 13.51
CA TYR A 45 0.66 9.92 13.98
C TYR A 45 2.17 9.81 14.18
N SER A 46 2.58 9.28 15.32
CA SER A 46 3.94 8.78 15.55
C SER A 46 4.19 7.52 14.73
N TYR A 47 5.47 7.07 14.60
CA TYR A 47 5.76 5.81 13.94
C TYR A 47 5.13 4.61 14.66
N THR A 48 5.02 4.62 15.99
CA THR A 48 4.29 3.59 16.74
C THR A 48 2.81 3.53 16.34
N GLU A 49 2.14 4.70 16.29
CA GLU A 49 0.73 4.76 15.90
C GLU A 49 0.53 4.39 14.44
N PHE A 50 1.40 4.89 13.55
CA PHE A 50 1.33 4.57 12.12
C PHE A 50 1.51 3.06 11.87
N ALA A 51 2.51 2.43 12.51
CA ALA A 51 2.73 1.00 12.39
C ALA A 51 1.55 0.18 12.96
N ALA A 52 0.98 0.61 14.09
CA ALA A 52 -0.23 -0.02 14.66
C ALA A 52 -1.43 0.10 13.71
N ARG A 53 -1.62 1.23 13.02
CA ARG A 53 -2.66 1.42 12.02
C ARG A 53 -2.45 0.51 10.80
N CYS A 54 -1.21 0.40 10.31
CA CYS A 54 -0.88 -0.55 9.24
C CYS A 54 -1.19 -2.00 9.64
N ARG A 55 -0.86 -2.41 10.87
CA ARG A 55 -1.21 -3.74 11.40
C ARG A 55 -2.72 -3.95 11.50
N ARG A 56 -3.47 -2.95 11.99
CA ARG A 56 -4.93 -3.01 12.01
C ARG A 56 -5.51 -3.22 10.61
N LEU A 57 -5.05 -2.45 9.64
CA LEU A 57 -5.51 -2.61 8.26
C LEU A 57 -5.16 -4.00 7.72
N ALA A 58 -3.94 -4.48 7.94
CA ALA A 58 -3.53 -5.82 7.50
C ALA A 58 -4.42 -6.90 8.12
N SER A 59 -4.65 -6.88 9.44
CA SER A 59 -5.50 -7.89 10.09
C SER A 59 -6.96 -7.80 9.63
N ALA A 60 -7.51 -6.60 9.44
CA ALA A 60 -8.86 -6.39 8.92
C ALA A 60 -9.01 -6.94 7.48
N LEU A 61 -8.03 -6.69 6.62
CA LEU A 61 -7.98 -7.24 5.27
C LEU A 61 -7.89 -8.77 5.29
N LYS A 62 -7.08 -9.34 6.19
CA LYS A 62 -6.98 -10.80 6.39
C LYS A 62 -8.31 -11.41 6.81
N ALA A 63 -9.02 -10.77 7.73
CA ALA A 63 -10.36 -11.20 8.15
C ALA A 63 -11.38 -11.21 6.98
N HIS A 64 -11.12 -10.43 5.93
CA HIS A 64 -11.91 -10.40 4.69
C HIS A 64 -11.30 -11.25 3.56
N GLY A 65 -10.42 -12.20 3.90
CA GLY A 65 -9.89 -13.20 2.98
C GLY A 65 -8.78 -12.72 2.07
N VAL A 66 -8.12 -11.60 2.39
CA VAL A 66 -6.92 -11.14 1.66
C VAL A 66 -5.70 -11.91 2.18
N GLY A 67 -4.89 -12.42 1.26
CA GLY A 67 -3.66 -13.14 1.54
C GLY A 67 -2.65 -13.03 0.41
N LEU A 68 -1.71 -13.96 0.36
CA LEU A 68 -0.62 -13.98 -0.60
C LEU A 68 -1.12 -13.91 -2.06
N GLY A 69 -0.64 -12.92 -2.80
CA GLY A 69 -0.96 -12.69 -4.20
C GLY A 69 -2.33 -12.05 -4.46
N ASP A 70 -3.14 -11.81 -3.43
CA ASP A 70 -4.43 -11.15 -3.59
C ASP A 70 -4.28 -9.63 -3.77
N THR A 71 -5.10 -9.06 -4.63
CA THR A 71 -5.05 -7.63 -4.91
C THR A 71 -6.04 -6.86 -4.04
N VAL A 72 -5.56 -5.78 -3.43
CA VAL A 72 -6.37 -4.73 -2.80
C VAL A 72 -6.22 -3.46 -3.63
N SER A 73 -7.33 -2.95 -4.15
CA SER A 73 -7.36 -1.68 -4.88
C SER A 73 -7.67 -0.52 -3.95
N VAL A 74 -6.97 0.60 -4.11
CA VAL A 74 -7.21 1.82 -3.34
C VAL A 74 -7.36 3.00 -4.29
N MET A 75 -8.47 3.74 -4.16
CA MET A 75 -8.71 4.99 -4.90
C MET A 75 -8.90 6.14 -3.91
N ALA A 76 -7.84 6.89 -3.71
CA ALA A 76 -7.83 7.98 -2.74
C ALA A 76 -6.87 9.10 -3.17
N PRO A 77 -7.06 10.34 -2.70
CA PRO A 77 -6.04 11.37 -2.75
C PRO A 77 -4.88 11.02 -1.81
N ASN A 78 -3.96 11.96 -1.60
CA ASN A 78 -2.86 11.76 -0.66
C ASN A 78 -3.36 11.87 0.79
N VAL A 79 -3.91 10.77 1.31
CA VAL A 79 -4.46 10.65 2.66
C VAL A 79 -3.74 9.55 3.45
N PRO A 80 -3.79 9.56 4.79
CA PRO A 80 -3.14 8.55 5.62
C PRO A 80 -3.51 7.10 5.24
N ALA A 81 -4.78 6.83 4.94
CA ALA A 81 -5.27 5.51 4.55
C ALA A 81 -4.55 4.92 3.33
N LEU A 82 -4.25 5.76 2.31
CA LEU A 82 -3.50 5.30 1.14
C LEU A 82 -2.05 4.99 1.51
N LEU A 83 -1.42 5.79 2.38
CA LEU A 83 -0.07 5.51 2.85
C LEU A 83 -0.02 4.23 3.70
N GLU A 84 -1.00 4.02 4.58
CA GLU A 84 -1.14 2.81 5.38
C GLU A 84 -1.27 1.56 4.50
N ALA A 85 -2.02 1.64 3.41
CA ALA A 85 -2.19 0.54 2.46
C ALA A 85 -0.87 0.13 1.78
N HIS A 86 0.09 1.06 1.59
CA HIS A 86 1.41 0.74 1.03
C HIS A 86 2.25 -0.20 1.91
N TYR A 87 1.89 -0.33 3.19
CA TYR A 87 2.51 -1.26 4.14
C TYR A 87 1.59 -2.44 4.48
N ALA A 88 0.33 -2.14 4.78
CA ALA A 88 -0.61 -3.14 5.26
C ALA A 88 -0.90 -4.26 4.25
N VAL A 89 -1.07 -3.91 2.98
CA VAL A 89 -1.33 -4.91 1.93
C VAL A 89 -0.13 -5.84 1.74
N PRO A 90 1.10 -5.34 1.57
CA PRO A 90 2.29 -6.19 1.50
C PRO A 90 2.58 -7.02 2.76
N MET A 91 2.15 -6.59 3.97
CA MET A 91 2.26 -7.40 5.20
C MET A 91 1.56 -8.75 5.07
N LEU A 92 0.55 -8.85 4.20
CA LEU A 92 -0.18 -10.10 3.92
C LEU A 92 0.37 -10.85 2.70
N GLY A 93 1.46 -10.39 2.09
CA GLY A 93 1.90 -10.83 0.77
C GLY A 93 0.93 -10.44 -0.35
N GLY A 94 -0.01 -9.53 -0.06
CA GLY A 94 -0.95 -8.98 -1.02
C GLY A 94 -0.30 -7.96 -1.95
N VAL A 95 -1.02 -7.60 -3.01
CA VAL A 95 -0.57 -6.68 -4.05
C VAL A 95 -1.41 -5.41 -3.99
N LEU A 96 -0.78 -4.27 -3.68
CA LEU A 96 -1.45 -2.97 -3.67
C LEU A 96 -1.67 -2.48 -5.10
N ASN A 97 -2.92 -2.25 -5.49
CA ASN A 97 -3.28 -1.58 -6.73
C ASN A 97 -3.78 -0.15 -6.43
N ALA A 98 -2.89 0.82 -6.52
CA ALA A 98 -3.23 2.22 -6.32
C ALA A 98 -3.84 2.81 -7.60
N LEU A 99 -5.15 3.07 -7.58
CA LEU A 99 -5.92 3.52 -8.74
C LEU A 99 -5.75 5.01 -9.00
N ASN A 100 -5.63 5.36 -10.26
CA ASN A 100 -5.67 6.75 -10.68
C ASN A 100 -7.12 7.29 -10.57
N TYR A 101 -7.36 8.25 -9.70
CA TYR A 101 -8.68 8.85 -9.45
C TYR A 101 -9.21 9.72 -10.62
N ARG A 102 -8.46 9.88 -11.71
CA ARG A 102 -8.88 10.60 -12.92
C ARG A 102 -9.45 9.67 -13.99
N LEU A 103 -9.55 8.37 -13.71
CA LEU A 103 -10.08 7.37 -14.64
C LEU A 103 -11.61 7.43 -14.69
N ASP A 104 -12.16 7.02 -15.83
CA ASP A 104 -13.59 6.80 -16.00
C ASP A 104 -14.05 5.46 -15.41
N ALA A 105 -15.36 5.32 -15.21
CA ALA A 105 -15.97 4.15 -14.59
C ALA A 105 -15.67 2.83 -15.34
N ALA A 106 -15.68 2.84 -16.67
CA ALA A 106 -15.42 1.64 -17.46
C ALA A 106 -13.97 1.17 -17.31
N THR A 107 -13.04 2.10 -17.30
CA THR A 107 -11.62 1.82 -17.06
C THR A 107 -11.38 1.30 -15.64
N ILE A 108 -12.04 1.87 -14.63
CA ILE A 108 -11.94 1.39 -13.23
C ILE A 108 -12.50 -0.04 -13.13
N ALA A 109 -13.68 -0.30 -13.69
CA ALA A 109 -14.29 -1.64 -13.70
C ALA A 109 -13.37 -2.67 -14.39
N PHE A 110 -12.78 -2.29 -15.54
CA PHE A 110 -11.79 -3.13 -16.22
C PHE A 110 -10.60 -3.46 -15.31
N ILE A 111 -10.02 -2.45 -14.66
CA ILE A 111 -8.85 -2.63 -13.78
C ILE A 111 -9.19 -3.52 -12.59
N LEU A 112 -10.32 -3.28 -11.91
CA LEU A 112 -10.77 -4.09 -10.78
C LEU A 112 -10.95 -5.57 -11.17
N ASN A 113 -11.47 -5.84 -12.37
CA ASN A 113 -11.62 -7.19 -12.90
C ASN A 113 -10.29 -7.81 -13.33
N HIS A 114 -9.48 -7.09 -14.09
CA HIS A 114 -8.19 -7.57 -14.59
C HIS A 114 -7.21 -7.84 -13.44
N ALA A 115 -7.20 -6.99 -12.42
CA ALA A 115 -6.40 -7.18 -11.20
C ALA A 115 -7.01 -8.20 -10.22
N GLN A 116 -8.22 -8.69 -10.47
CA GLN A 116 -8.96 -9.58 -9.58
C GLN A 116 -9.05 -9.03 -8.14
N SER A 117 -9.29 -7.72 -8.01
CA SER A 117 -9.30 -7.05 -6.71
C SER A 117 -10.34 -7.65 -5.77
N LYS A 118 -9.94 -8.07 -4.58
CA LYS A 118 -10.84 -8.61 -3.54
C LYS A 118 -11.51 -7.52 -2.72
N VAL A 119 -10.77 -6.44 -2.46
CA VAL A 119 -11.23 -5.28 -1.68
C VAL A 119 -10.94 -4.02 -2.46
N LEU A 120 -11.89 -3.10 -2.45
CA LEU A 120 -11.75 -1.73 -2.91
C LEU A 120 -11.86 -0.80 -1.70
N ILE A 121 -10.79 -0.07 -1.40
CA ILE A 121 -10.81 1.03 -0.44
C ILE A 121 -10.91 2.31 -1.27
N THR A 122 -11.93 3.14 -1.04
CA THR A 122 -12.14 4.35 -1.86
C THR A 122 -12.52 5.55 -1.03
N ASP A 123 -12.00 6.73 -1.39
CA ASP A 123 -12.47 7.96 -0.78
C ASP A 123 -13.87 8.29 -1.28
N THR A 124 -14.73 8.79 -0.37
CA THR A 124 -16.13 9.12 -0.66
C THR A 124 -16.28 10.18 -1.74
N GLU A 125 -15.27 11.07 -1.92
CA GLU A 125 -15.31 12.07 -2.99
C GLU A 125 -15.38 11.44 -4.40
N PHE A 126 -14.93 10.20 -4.56
CA PHE A 126 -14.98 9.45 -5.82
C PHE A 126 -16.24 8.57 -5.94
N SER A 127 -17.17 8.63 -4.99
CA SER A 127 -18.37 7.79 -4.98
C SER A 127 -19.17 7.80 -6.28
N PRO A 128 -19.35 8.92 -7.01
CA PRO A 128 -20.11 8.88 -8.27
C PRO A 128 -19.47 7.96 -9.32
N VAL A 129 -18.17 8.11 -9.58
CA VAL A 129 -17.48 7.29 -10.60
C VAL A 129 -17.31 5.84 -10.13
N ILE A 130 -17.11 5.60 -8.84
CA ILE A 130 -16.99 4.26 -8.27
C ILE A 130 -18.33 3.53 -8.33
N LYS A 131 -19.44 4.18 -8.02
CA LYS A 131 -20.79 3.61 -8.14
C LYS A 131 -21.07 3.11 -9.56
N ASP A 132 -20.75 3.92 -10.56
CA ASP A 132 -20.87 3.54 -11.96
C ASP A 132 -19.92 2.41 -12.36
N ALA A 133 -18.70 2.37 -11.79
CA ALA A 133 -17.75 1.29 -12.04
C ALA A 133 -18.21 -0.03 -11.40
N LEU A 134 -18.72 0.00 -10.18
CA LEU A 134 -19.25 -1.19 -9.48
C LEU A 134 -20.45 -1.77 -10.23
N ALA A 135 -21.33 -0.94 -10.80
CA ALA A 135 -22.44 -1.40 -11.63
C ALA A 135 -22.00 -2.16 -12.88
N GLN A 136 -20.77 -1.89 -13.38
CA GLN A 136 -20.18 -2.53 -14.56
C GLN A 136 -19.28 -3.73 -14.21
N LEU A 137 -18.97 -3.93 -12.90
CA LEU A 137 -18.00 -4.92 -12.47
C LEU A 137 -18.46 -6.37 -12.71
N GLY A 138 -19.77 -6.64 -12.63
CA GLY A 138 -20.36 -7.97 -12.86
C GLY A 138 -20.05 -9.01 -11.78
N ARG A 139 -19.49 -8.61 -10.64
CA ARG A 139 -19.23 -9.43 -9.45
C ARG A 139 -19.23 -8.57 -8.20
N ASP A 140 -19.42 -9.20 -7.07
CA ASP A 140 -19.30 -8.52 -5.79
C ASP A 140 -17.84 -8.26 -5.43
N ILE A 141 -17.60 -7.16 -4.72
CA ILE A 141 -16.33 -6.77 -4.14
C ILE A 141 -16.60 -6.12 -2.78
N VAL A 142 -15.72 -6.35 -1.81
CA VAL A 142 -15.80 -5.64 -0.53
C VAL A 142 -15.38 -4.18 -0.76
N VAL A 143 -16.24 -3.24 -0.36
CA VAL A 143 -15.96 -1.80 -0.46
C VAL A 143 -15.81 -1.23 0.95
N VAL A 144 -14.76 -0.44 1.16
CA VAL A 144 -14.47 0.29 2.39
C VAL A 144 -14.32 1.76 2.05
N ASP A 145 -15.10 2.63 2.68
CA ASP A 145 -15.12 4.06 2.37
C ASP A 145 -14.16 4.84 3.26
N ILE A 146 -13.26 5.61 2.65
CA ILE A 146 -12.49 6.64 3.36
C ILE A 146 -13.36 7.89 3.42
N ASP A 147 -13.62 8.36 4.63
CA ASP A 147 -14.36 9.59 4.90
C ASP A 147 -13.38 10.62 5.46
N ASP A 148 -12.57 11.22 4.56
CA ASP A 148 -11.57 12.21 4.97
C ASP A 148 -12.25 13.54 5.34
N PRO A 149 -12.09 14.04 6.59
CA PRO A 149 -12.70 15.30 7.00
C PRO A 149 -12.16 16.52 6.25
N LEU A 150 -11.03 16.40 5.55
CA LEU A 150 -10.46 17.45 4.71
C LEU A 150 -10.85 17.31 3.24
N GLY A 151 -11.49 16.19 2.87
CA GLY A 151 -11.96 15.91 1.53
C GLY A 151 -13.27 16.63 1.18
N ALA A 152 -13.69 16.50 -0.08
CA ALA A 152 -14.95 17.05 -0.55
C ALA A 152 -16.17 16.29 0.00
N GLY A 153 -15.97 15.10 0.57
CA GLY A 153 -17.04 14.22 1.01
C GLY A 153 -17.81 13.59 -0.15
N GLY A 154 -18.72 12.66 0.16
CA GLY A 154 -19.53 11.97 -0.84
C GLY A 154 -20.43 10.91 -0.23
N GLU A 155 -20.98 10.04 -1.10
CA GLU A 155 -21.81 8.92 -0.68
C GLU A 155 -20.94 7.77 -0.18
N ARG A 156 -21.30 7.12 0.93
CA ARG A 156 -20.70 5.85 1.34
C ARG A 156 -21.29 4.72 0.50
N LEU A 157 -20.43 3.92 -0.12
CA LEU A 157 -20.81 2.79 -0.98
C LEU A 157 -20.65 1.44 -0.29
N GLY A 158 -19.75 1.36 0.69
CA GLY A 158 -19.49 0.18 1.50
C GLY A 158 -20.38 0.08 2.72
N ALA A 159 -20.32 -1.08 3.39
CA ALA A 159 -21.03 -1.33 4.62
C ALA A 159 -20.37 -0.66 5.84
N VAL A 160 -19.11 -0.26 5.73
CA VAL A 160 -18.31 0.29 6.82
C VAL A 160 -17.32 1.32 6.27
N ASP A 161 -17.10 2.39 7.03
CA ASP A 161 -16.03 3.34 6.73
C ASP A 161 -14.66 2.80 7.20
N TYR A 162 -13.60 3.45 6.73
CA TYR A 162 -12.23 3.01 6.96
C TYR A 162 -11.86 2.92 8.45
N GLU A 163 -12.23 3.91 9.25
CA GLU A 163 -11.94 3.91 10.68
C GLU A 163 -12.76 2.82 11.40
N GLY A 164 -14.02 2.66 11.05
CA GLY A 164 -14.87 1.58 11.53
C GLY A 164 -14.34 0.20 11.13
N PHE A 165 -13.78 0.07 9.92
CA PHE A 165 -13.14 -1.14 9.45
C PHE A 165 -11.91 -1.50 10.29
N LEU A 166 -11.04 -0.53 10.57
CA LEU A 166 -9.89 -0.71 11.44
C LEU A 166 -10.27 -1.03 12.88
N GLN A 167 -11.33 -0.41 13.41
CA GLN A 167 -11.77 -0.63 14.80
C GLN A 167 -12.45 -1.98 14.98
N THR A 168 -13.27 -2.40 14.02
CA THR A 168 -14.09 -3.61 14.13
C THR A 168 -13.30 -4.89 13.85
N PHE A 169 -12.41 -4.85 12.86
CA PHE A 169 -11.73 -6.04 12.34
C PHE A 169 -10.22 -6.00 12.54
N GLY A 170 -9.68 -4.85 12.95
CA GLY A 170 -8.24 -4.60 13.04
C GLY A 170 -7.67 -4.91 14.42
N ASP A 171 -6.55 -5.64 14.43
CA ASP A 171 -5.72 -5.89 15.60
C ASP A 171 -4.43 -5.04 15.51
N PRO A 172 -4.17 -4.12 16.46
CA PRO A 172 -2.96 -3.29 16.46
C PRO A 172 -1.68 -4.11 16.74
N ASP A 173 -1.83 -5.27 17.37
CA ASP A 173 -0.74 -6.17 17.74
C ASP A 173 -0.57 -7.32 16.74
N PHE A 174 -1.28 -7.22 15.58
CA PHE A 174 -1.18 -8.20 14.52
C PHE A 174 0.29 -8.40 14.10
N ASN A 175 0.78 -9.62 14.30
CA ASN A 175 2.15 -10.01 14.01
C ASN A 175 2.26 -11.24 13.09
N ASP A 176 1.12 -11.74 12.60
CA ASP A 176 1.05 -12.85 11.65
C ASP A 176 1.27 -12.33 10.21
N TRP A 177 2.36 -11.59 10.06
CA TRP A 177 2.89 -11.13 8.80
C TRP A 177 4.37 -11.53 8.71
N SER A 178 4.85 -11.75 7.51
CA SER A 178 6.22 -12.16 7.28
C SER A 178 6.85 -11.34 6.15
N VAL A 179 8.17 -11.27 6.17
CA VAL A 179 8.91 -10.89 4.98
C VAL A 179 8.62 -11.89 3.86
N PRO A 180 8.64 -11.47 2.58
CA PRO A 180 8.40 -12.39 1.49
C PRO A 180 9.45 -13.51 1.47
N ASP A 181 9.04 -14.72 1.13
CA ASP A 181 9.98 -15.84 0.92
C ASP A 181 10.94 -15.56 -0.26
N ASP A 182 10.42 -14.86 -1.26
CA ASP A 182 11.17 -14.40 -2.42
C ASP A 182 10.94 -12.89 -2.61
N GLU A 183 12.01 -12.11 -2.60
CA GLU A 183 11.96 -10.65 -2.82
C GLU A 183 11.49 -10.24 -4.23
N TRP A 184 11.28 -11.20 -5.15
CA TRP A 184 10.62 -11.02 -6.43
C TRP A 184 9.09 -11.14 -6.36
N GLN A 185 8.52 -11.47 -5.22
CA GLN A 185 7.07 -11.42 -5.04
C GLN A 185 6.54 -10.02 -5.35
N ALA A 186 5.34 -10.00 -5.96
CA ALA A 186 4.65 -8.76 -6.27
C ALA A 186 4.30 -8.01 -4.97
N LEU A 187 4.54 -6.70 -4.97
CA LEU A 187 4.23 -5.80 -3.86
C LEU A 187 3.17 -4.79 -4.26
N ALA A 188 3.23 -4.29 -5.49
CA ALA A 188 2.28 -3.33 -6.00
C ALA A 188 2.03 -3.52 -7.50
N LEU A 189 0.86 -3.09 -7.95
CA LEU A 189 0.40 -3.13 -9.33
C LEU A 189 -0.06 -1.71 -9.71
N ASN A 190 0.55 -1.15 -10.74
CA ASN A 190 0.20 0.17 -11.25
C ASN A 190 -0.24 0.05 -12.70
N TYR A 191 -1.36 0.70 -13.05
CA TYR A 191 -1.85 0.69 -14.43
C TYR A 191 -1.40 1.92 -15.20
N THR A 192 -0.92 1.69 -16.42
CA THR A 192 -0.60 2.77 -17.35
C THR A 192 -1.89 3.31 -17.98
N SER A 193 -1.88 4.57 -18.41
CA SER A 193 -3.02 5.24 -19.04
C SER A 193 -3.40 4.71 -20.43
N GLY A 194 -2.72 3.70 -20.95
CA GLY A 194 -2.99 3.04 -22.23
C GLY A 194 -3.39 3.98 -23.39
N THR A 195 -2.44 4.50 -24.14
CA THR A 195 -2.75 5.39 -25.28
C THR A 195 -3.31 4.64 -26.50
N THR A 196 -3.27 3.32 -26.53
CA THR A 196 -3.61 2.50 -27.71
C THR A 196 -4.37 1.20 -27.37
N GLY A 197 -5.11 1.16 -26.27
CA GLY A 197 -5.88 -0.02 -25.86
C GLY A 197 -6.13 -0.05 -24.35
N ASN A 198 -6.48 -1.23 -23.83
CA ASN A 198 -6.70 -1.41 -22.39
C ASN A 198 -5.45 -1.05 -21.57
N PRO A 199 -5.63 -0.47 -20.37
CA PRO A 199 -4.53 -0.21 -19.46
C PRO A 199 -3.67 -1.45 -19.20
N LYS A 200 -2.34 -1.28 -19.12
CA LYS A 200 -1.41 -2.36 -18.83
C LYS A 200 -1.00 -2.29 -17.37
N GLY A 201 -1.07 -3.42 -16.67
CA GLY A 201 -0.60 -3.55 -15.29
C GLY A 201 0.93 -3.69 -15.24
N VAL A 202 1.58 -2.82 -14.50
CA VAL A 202 3.02 -2.86 -14.21
C VAL A 202 3.22 -3.34 -12.77
N VAL A 203 3.85 -4.49 -12.62
CA VAL A 203 4.08 -5.10 -11.30
C VAL A 203 5.40 -4.61 -10.72
N TYR A 204 5.36 -4.15 -9.48
CA TYR A 204 6.54 -3.87 -8.66
C TYR A 204 6.75 -5.05 -7.71
N HIS A 205 7.99 -5.51 -7.61
CA HIS A 205 8.40 -6.52 -6.64
C HIS A 205 9.10 -5.88 -5.43
N HIS A 206 9.14 -6.59 -4.30
CA HIS A 206 9.69 -6.08 -3.04
C HIS A 206 11.11 -5.52 -3.18
N ARG A 207 12.02 -6.29 -3.81
CA ARG A 207 13.41 -5.85 -4.06
C ARG A 207 13.48 -4.53 -4.86
N GLY A 208 12.69 -4.42 -5.94
CA GLY A 208 12.71 -3.22 -6.78
C GLY A 208 12.26 -1.98 -6.02
N ALA A 209 11.18 -2.11 -5.24
CA ALA A 209 10.67 -1.03 -4.40
C ALA A 209 11.67 -0.65 -3.29
N TYR A 210 12.30 -1.63 -2.63
CA TYR A 210 13.31 -1.41 -1.60
C TYR A 210 14.53 -0.64 -2.14
N VAL A 211 15.14 -1.15 -3.21
CA VAL A 211 16.35 -0.55 -3.80
C VAL A 211 16.06 0.85 -4.35
N ASN A 212 14.90 1.03 -5.01
CA ASN A 212 14.51 2.35 -5.54
C ASN A 212 14.22 3.35 -4.42
N ALA A 213 13.58 2.94 -3.33
CA ALA A 213 13.34 3.77 -2.17
C ALA A 213 14.65 4.27 -1.54
N LEU A 214 15.63 3.39 -1.34
CA LEU A 214 16.97 3.76 -0.85
C LEU A 214 17.69 4.69 -1.83
N GLY A 215 17.62 4.41 -3.14
CA GLY A 215 18.18 5.26 -4.18
C GLY A 215 17.61 6.68 -4.14
N ASN A 216 16.27 6.79 -4.01
CA ASN A 216 15.60 8.09 -3.88
C ASN A 216 16.00 8.82 -2.58
N ALA A 217 16.04 8.12 -1.45
CA ALA A 217 16.47 8.70 -0.18
C ALA A 217 17.89 9.27 -0.28
N LEU A 218 18.80 8.52 -0.89
CA LEU A 218 20.20 8.94 -1.08
C LEU A 218 20.32 10.14 -2.02
N VAL A 219 19.69 10.09 -3.19
CA VAL A 219 19.79 11.15 -4.21
C VAL A 219 19.15 12.46 -3.73
N PHE A 220 18.03 12.36 -3.00
CA PHE A 220 17.35 13.52 -2.43
C PHE A 220 17.99 14.03 -1.13
N GLY A 221 18.94 13.29 -0.58
CA GLY A 221 19.60 13.65 0.68
C GLY A 221 18.64 13.57 1.87
N LEU A 222 17.64 12.66 1.83
CA LEU A 222 16.73 12.46 2.94
C LEU A 222 17.50 11.99 4.18
N ASN A 223 17.10 12.47 5.33
CA ASN A 223 17.70 12.13 6.61
C ASN A 223 16.67 12.20 7.73
N VAL A 224 17.06 11.84 8.92
CA VAL A 224 16.16 11.77 10.10
C VAL A 224 15.41 13.08 10.43
N ARG A 225 15.83 14.23 9.90
CA ARG A 225 15.17 15.54 10.11
C ARG A 225 14.28 15.95 8.95
N SER A 226 14.26 15.16 7.87
CA SER A 226 13.49 15.50 6.68
C SER A 226 11.99 15.47 6.99
N VAL A 227 11.29 16.45 6.43
CA VAL A 227 9.82 16.51 6.38
C VAL A 227 9.43 16.53 4.91
N TYR A 228 8.68 15.53 4.47
CA TYR A 228 8.28 15.41 3.08
C TYR A 228 6.85 15.92 2.90
N LEU A 229 6.69 16.98 2.11
CA LEU A 229 5.37 17.47 1.73
C LEU A 229 4.88 16.70 0.50
N TRP A 230 3.76 16.00 0.66
CA TRP A 230 3.16 15.20 -0.41
C TRP A 230 2.51 16.07 -1.49
N THR A 231 3.26 16.40 -2.52
CA THR A 231 2.78 17.08 -3.73
C THR A 231 2.61 16.14 -4.92
N LEU A 232 3.35 15.02 -4.93
CA LEU A 232 3.19 13.97 -5.92
C LEU A 232 1.99 13.08 -5.55
N PRO A 233 1.19 12.64 -6.53
CA PRO A 233 0.11 11.67 -6.24
C PRO A 233 0.70 10.32 -5.78
N MET A 234 0.30 9.84 -4.61
CA MET A 234 0.74 8.53 -4.11
C MET A 234 0.29 7.38 -5.01
N PHE A 235 -0.85 7.51 -5.70
CA PHE A 235 -1.32 6.47 -6.62
C PHE A 235 -0.41 6.30 -7.85
N HIS A 236 0.30 7.34 -8.28
CA HIS A 236 1.14 7.27 -9.48
C HIS A 236 2.52 6.74 -9.14
N CYS A 237 2.86 5.55 -9.65
CA CYS A 237 4.11 4.86 -9.38
C CYS A 237 4.41 4.75 -7.87
N ASN A 238 3.37 4.53 -7.04
CA ASN A 238 3.47 4.51 -5.57
C ASN A 238 4.18 5.76 -5.01
N GLY A 239 3.79 6.95 -5.51
CA GLY A 239 4.44 8.21 -5.15
C GLY A 239 5.94 8.23 -5.51
N TRP A 240 6.33 7.59 -6.61
CA TRP A 240 7.74 7.40 -7.00
C TRP A 240 8.57 6.71 -5.91
N THR A 241 7.94 5.79 -5.19
CA THR A 241 8.50 5.06 -4.03
C THR A 241 8.86 5.92 -2.82
N TYR A 242 8.52 7.22 -2.81
CA TYR A 242 8.69 8.07 -1.62
C TYR A 242 7.79 7.64 -0.46
N THR A 243 6.70 6.91 -0.72
CA THR A 243 5.90 6.24 0.31
C THR A 243 6.74 5.35 1.22
N TRP A 244 7.83 4.79 0.71
CA TRP A 244 8.78 3.97 1.46
C TRP A 244 10.09 4.71 1.75
N ALA A 245 10.58 5.55 0.81
CA ALA A 245 11.85 6.24 0.94
C ALA A 245 11.89 7.23 2.12
N VAL A 246 10.77 7.87 2.44
CA VAL A 246 10.66 8.80 3.57
C VAL A 246 10.72 8.07 4.92
N THR A 247 10.26 6.83 4.96
CA THR A 247 10.30 5.99 6.15
C THR A 247 11.69 5.34 6.35
N ALA A 248 12.41 5.08 5.25
CA ALA A 248 13.76 4.51 5.29
C ALA A 248 14.77 5.44 5.96
#